data_e74030cf43e0603852912e6f6399499f
#
_entry.id   e74030cf43e0603852912e6f6399499f
#
_cell.length_a   1.000
_cell.length_b   1.000
_cell.length_c   1.000
_cell.angle_alpha   90.00
_cell.angle_beta   90.00
_cell.angle_gamma   90.00
#
_symmetry.space_group_name_H-M   'P 1'
#
loop_
_entity.id
_entity.type
_entity.pdbx_description
1 polymer ?
#
loop_
_entity_poly.entity_id
_entity_poly.type
_entity_poly.pdbx_seq_one_letter_code
_entity_poly.pdbx_strand_id
1 'polypeptide(L)'
;DMRTAMVKSVLSVMMIAVGCQLMAPVPAQAAERRTISVYVSDENLPKVADDHQKMIDRLIVHFGRIAADGRVTLDTLPHLKQAATLQRIRAVNPRISLILSIGGGNDAARSEFDAMVRQASTRQAFVSSVKEALQAHQLDGVDIDWEFPKGSQQADLIALLRELRTATTTGGRKPSISMTGAPAKWYAEQNKFAEYEQYLDQIAIMTYDMRGFGSFKTHAGHHAGLYTAPDDPLDQSANSAVQHYQAHGAPTNKLMIGAAWYSRRFTSVPGVNHGLHQPVGDTQKAGEYHTTYDRLEREYINKNGYTRYWDDASKAPYLYNAARREFISYDDAESMKYKAEYVQQHNLQGIIVWRYLSNPQSNDALLRQLDRTLHSGAATTSTQPQSNQPQNTALPSKAMHISQAEQSQTSQPQHEAALAA
;
A
#
# COMPACT_ATOMS: atom_id res chain seq x y z
N ASP A 1 49.43 81.38 -30.57
CA ASP A 1 48.14 81.04 -31.15
C ASP A 1 47.55 79.89 -30.50
N MET A 2 46.77 80.19 -29.51
CA MET A 2 46.14 79.13 -28.71
C MET A 2 44.68 78.99 -29.13
N ARG A 3 44.36 77.82 -29.55
CA ARG A 3 42.95 77.49 -29.91
C ARG A 3 42.29 76.70 -28.79
N THR A 4 41.31 77.29 -28.25
CA THR A 4 40.45 76.74 -27.24
C THR A 4 39.53 75.70 -27.85
N ALA A 5 39.62 74.44 -27.37
CA ALA A 5 38.69 73.37 -27.77
C ALA A 5 37.54 73.30 -26.81
N MET A 6 36.32 73.44 -27.35
CA MET A 6 35.06 73.29 -26.64
C MET A 6 34.69 71.81 -26.61
N VAL A 7 34.58 71.25 -25.41
CA VAL A 7 34.01 69.91 -25.19
C VAL A 7 32.54 70.01 -25.14
N LYS A 8 31.84 69.38 -26.08
CA LYS A 8 30.39 69.16 -26.02
C LYS A 8 30.16 67.79 -25.39
N SER A 9 29.59 67.80 -24.17
CA SER A 9 29.05 66.61 -23.55
C SER A 9 27.73 66.20 -24.23
N VAL A 10 27.69 65.03 -24.79
CA VAL A 10 26.44 64.39 -25.25
C VAL A 10 26.00 63.45 -24.16
N LEU A 11 24.90 63.79 -23.46
CA LEU A 11 24.22 62.86 -22.57
C LEU A 11 23.41 61.87 -23.42
N SER A 12 23.85 60.64 -23.49
CA SER A 12 23.06 59.53 -24.02
C SER A 12 22.15 59.03 -22.91
N VAL A 13 20.84 59.29 -23.03
CA VAL A 13 19.80 58.66 -22.20
C VAL A 13 19.57 57.27 -22.72
N MET A 14 20.05 56.26 -21.98
CA MET A 14 19.78 54.84 -22.25
C MET A 14 18.45 54.48 -21.66
N MET A 15 17.40 54.42 -22.47
CA MET A 15 16.11 53.81 -22.07
C MET A 15 16.27 52.30 -21.94
N ILE A 16 16.22 51.83 -20.69
CA ILE A 16 16.13 50.41 -20.42
C ILE A 16 14.62 50.03 -20.59
N ALA A 17 14.30 49.46 -21.74
CA ALA A 17 13.01 48.81 -21.93
C ALA A 17 13.00 47.52 -21.13
N VAL A 18 12.38 47.53 -19.94
CA VAL A 18 12.08 46.30 -19.21
C VAL A 18 10.95 45.57 -19.97
N GLY A 19 11.37 44.62 -20.81
CA GLY A 19 10.44 43.71 -21.47
C GLY A 19 9.83 42.81 -20.44
N CYS A 20 8.56 43.06 -20.02
CA CYS A 20 7.73 42.06 -19.38
C CYS A 20 7.50 40.93 -20.40
N GLN A 21 8.36 39.92 -20.37
CA GLN A 21 8.03 38.63 -20.98
C GLN A 21 6.90 38.02 -20.16
N LEU A 22 5.67 38.11 -20.69
CA LEU A 22 4.56 37.29 -20.24
C LEU A 22 5.01 35.82 -20.39
N MET A 23 5.43 35.20 -19.28
CA MET A 23 5.63 33.77 -19.25
C MET A 23 4.30 33.12 -19.60
N ALA A 24 4.22 32.48 -20.75
CA ALA A 24 3.09 31.62 -21.08
C ALA A 24 2.90 30.65 -19.92
N PRO A 25 1.67 30.42 -19.47
CA PRO A 25 1.42 29.43 -18.43
C PRO A 25 1.95 28.08 -18.92
N VAL A 26 2.90 27.53 -18.17
CA VAL A 26 3.34 26.15 -18.39
C VAL A 26 2.07 25.30 -18.35
N PRO A 27 1.75 24.53 -19.41
CA PRO A 27 0.57 23.69 -19.39
C PRO A 27 0.64 22.82 -18.13
N ALA A 28 -0.40 22.88 -17.31
CA ALA A 28 -0.52 22.03 -16.14
C ALA A 28 -0.33 20.58 -16.64
N GLN A 29 0.75 19.95 -16.23
CA GLN A 29 1.03 18.56 -16.59
C GLN A 29 -0.15 17.76 -16.07
N ALA A 30 -0.89 17.08 -16.96
CA ALA A 30 -2.02 16.28 -16.58
C ALA A 30 -1.57 15.36 -15.45
N ALA A 31 -2.29 15.39 -14.32
CA ALA A 31 -1.94 14.59 -13.15
C ALA A 31 -1.79 13.14 -13.60
N GLU A 32 -0.62 12.55 -13.35
CA GLU A 32 -0.32 11.18 -13.76
C GLU A 32 -1.32 10.24 -13.08
N ARG A 33 -1.96 9.38 -13.87
CA ARG A 33 -2.94 8.41 -13.37
C ARG A 33 -2.29 7.49 -12.36
N ARG A 34 -2.81 7.47 -11.13
CA ARG A 34 -2.32 6.60 -10.05
C ARG A 34 -3.00 5.24 -10.13
N THR A 35 -2.28 4.21 -9.74
CA THR A 35 -2.73 2.82 -9.91
C THR A 35 -3.67 2.37 -8.81
N ILE A 36 -4.80 1.76 -9.18
CA ILE A 36 -5.67 0.98 -8.30
C ILE A 36 -5.38 -0.50 -8.54
N SER A 37 -4.74 -1.15 -7.56
CA SER A 37 -4.44 -2.58 -7.59
C SER A 37 -5.34 -3.32 -6.61
N VAL A 38 -6.05 -4.33 -7.08
CA VAL A 38 -7.01 -5.06 -6.26
C VAL A 38 -6.64 -6.55 -6.22
N TYR A 39 -6.43 -7.07 -5.02
CA TYR A 39 -6.28 -8.51 -4.82
C TYR A 39 -7.63 -9.21 -4.93
N VAL A 40 -7.66 -10.30 -5.66
CA VAL A 40 -8.86 -11.12 -5.83
C VAL A 40 -8.50 -12.59 -5.65
N SER A 41 -9.31 -13.32 -4.88
CA SER A 41 -9.18 -14.79 -4.84
C SER A 41 -9.58 -15.39 -6.18
N ASP A 42 -8.96 -16.48 -6.56
CA ASP A 42 -9.26 -17.17 -7.82
C ASP A 42 -10.76 -17.50 -7.95
N GLU A 43 -11.41 -17.89 -6.87
CA GLU A 43 -12.85 -18.17 -6.81
C GLU A 43 -13.71 -16.93 -7.17
N ASN A 44 -13.25 -15.74 -6.81
CA ASN A 44 -13.94 -14.48 -7.07
C ASN A 44 -13.55 -13.83 -8.40
N LEU A 45 -12.50 -14.31 -9.06
CA LEU A 45 -12.03 -13.77 -10.34
C LEU A 45 -13.13 -13.73 -11.42
N PRO A 46 -13.94 -14.78 -11.62
CA PRO A 46 -15.04 -14.73 -12.58
C PRO A 46 -16.20 -13.81 -12.16
N LYS A 47 -16.26 -13.44 -10.88
CA LYS A 47 -17.36 -12.63 -10.29
C LYS A 47 -17.05 -11.13 -10.27
N VAL A 48 -15.88 -10.71 -10.69
CA VAL A 48 -15.53 -9.28 -10.74
C VAL A 48 -16.46 -8.59 -11.75
N ALA A 49 -17.24 -7.62 -11.27
CA ALA A 49 -18.25 -6.95 -12.07
C ALA A 49 -17.60 -6.10 -13.21
N ASP A 50 -18.27 -6.01 -14.35
CA ASP A 50 -17.71 -5.33 -15.53
C ASP A 50 -17.44 -3.85 -15.30
N ASP A 51 -18.27 -3.15 -14.56
CA ASP A 51 -18.05 -1.75 -14.21
C ASP A 51 -16.91 -1.59 -13.20
N HIS A 52 -16.71 -2.55 -12.29
CA HIS A 52 -15.55 -2.56 -11.38
C HIS A 52 -14.24 -2.79 -12.14
N GLN A 53 -14.24 -3.70 -13.13
CA GLN A 53 -13.05 -3.94 -13.96
C GLN A 53 -12.55 -2.66 -14.64
N LYS A 54 -13.46 -1.75 -15.03
CA LYS A 54 -13.10 -0.46 -15.64
C LYS A 54 -12.39 0.51 -14.72
N MET A 55 -12.60 0.37 -13.41
CA MET A 55 -11.98 1.19 -12.36
C MET A 55 -10.65 0.61 -11.86
N ILE A 56 -10.39 -0.68 -12.11
CA ILE A 56 -9.19 -1.40 -11.64
C ILE A 56 -8.10 -1.35 -12.71
N ASP A 57 -6.88 -0.96 -12.34
CA ASP A 57 -5.72 -0.99 -13.23
C ASP A 57 -5.00 -2.32 -13.19
N ARG A 58 -4.91 -2.93 -12.00
CA ARG A 58 -4.25 -4.21 -11.79
C ARG A 58 -5.13 -5.12 -10.97
N LEU A 59 -5.44 -6.28 -11.50
CA LEU A 59 -6.16 -7.35 -10.83
C LEU A 59 -5.16 -8.44 -10.46
N ILE A 60 -4.91 -8.60 -9.16
CA ILE A 60 -3.88 -9.47 -8.62
C ILE A 60 -4.56 -10.73 -8.10
N VAL A 61 -4.38 -11.84 -8.82
CA VAL A 61 -5.01 -13.12 -8.50
C VAL A 61 -4.11 -13.93 -7.58
N HIS A 62 -4.64 -14.39 -6.47
CA HIS A 62 -3.87 -15.03 -5.41
C HIS A 62 -4.43 -16.41 -5.03
N PHE A 63 -3.61 -17.36 -4.58
CA PHE A 63 -2.14 -17.40 -4.57
C PHE A 63 -1.62 -18.61 -5.33
N GLY A 64 -0.63 -18.41 -6.21
CA GLY A 64 0.24 -19.49 -6.63
C GLY A 64 1.11 -19.97 -5.48
N ARG A 65 1.54 -21.23 -5.54
CA ARG A 65 2.35 -21.89 -4.50
C ARG A 65 3.70 -22.31 -5.07
N ILE A 66 4.65 -22.62 -4.21
CA ILE A 66 5.98 -23.09 -4.61
C ILE A 66 6.15 -24.55 -4.19
N ALA A 67 6.39 -25.43 -5.17
CA ALA A 67 6.63 -26.84 -4.92
C ALA A 67 8.05 -27.08 -4.36
N ALA A 68 8.30 -28.30 -3.86
CA ALA A 68 9.56 -28.65 -3.22
C ALA A 68 10.79 -28.54 -4.16
N ASP A 69 10.59 -28.66 -5.46
CA ASP A 69 11.64 -28.46 -6.48
C ASP A 69 11.88 -26.99 -6.85
N GLY A 70 11.16 -26.07 -6.23
CA GLY A 70 11.20 -24.63 -6.47
C GLY A 70 10.25 -24.12 -7.55
N ARG A 71 9.57 -24.98 -8.30
CA ARG A 71 8.64 -24.55 -9.36
C ARG A 71 7.36 -23.98 -8.78
N VAL A 72 6.82 -22.99 -9.46
CA VAL A 72 5.47 -22.44 -9.16
C VAL A 72 4.40 -23.42 -9.63
N THR A 73 3.42 -23.68 -8.77
CA THR A 73 2.19 -24.41 -9.12
C THR A 73 0.97 -23.49 -9.05
N LEU A 74 0.06 -23.66 -10.00
CA LEU A 74 -1.22 -22.94 -10.11
C LEU A 74 -2.41 -23.83 -9.80
N ASP A 75 -2.21 -24.92 -9.02
CA ASP A 75 -3.29 -25.87 -8.73
C ASP A 75 -4.41 -25.25 -7.89
N THR A 76 -4.08 -24.24 -7.11
CA THR A 76 -5.03 -23.42 -6.33
C THR A 76 -5.75 -22.37 -7.15
N LEU A 77 -5.42 -22.19 -8.44
CA LEU A 77 -5.92 -21.12 -9.31
C LEU A 77 -6.57 -21.66 -10.59
N PRO A 78 -7.63 -22.49 -10.48
CA PRO A 78 -8.28 -23.08 -11.65
C PRO A 78 -8.91 -22.06 -12.60
N HIS A 79 -9.48 -20.94 -12.10
CA HIS A 79 -10.09 -19.90 -12.94
C HIS A 79 -9.04 -19.03 -13.64
N LEU A 80 -7.90 -18.77 -13.01
CA LEU A 80 -6.78 -18.07 -13.66
C LEU A 80 -6.27 -18.84 -14.89
N LYS A 81 -6.34 -20.18 -14.85
CA LYS A 81 -5.94 -21.04 -15.97
C LYS A 81 -6.96 -21.07 -17.11
N GLN A 82 -8.17 -20.54 -16.93
CA GLN A 82 -9.21 -20.52 -17.95
C GLN A 82 -9.07 -19.30 -18.86
N ALA A 83 -8.63 -19.51 -20.09
CA ALA A 83 -8.45 -18.45 -21.08
C ALA A 83 -9.72 -17.61 -21.30
N ALA A 84 -10.90 -18.24 -21.27
CA ALA A 84 -12.19 -17.53 -21.46
C ALA A 84 -12.44 -16.50 -20.34
N THR A 85 -12.10 -16.79 -19.07
CA THR A 85 -12.22 -15.85 -17.95
C THR A 85 -11.34 -14.63 -18.19
N LEU A 86 -10.08 -14.82 -18.54
CA LEU A 86 -9.13 -13.73 -18.77
C LEU A 86 -9.50 -12.89 -20.01
N GLN A 87 -9.95 -13.54 -21.09
CA GLN A 87 -10.40 -12.87 -22.31
C GLN A 87 -11.63 -11.99 -22.05
N ARG A 88 -12.61 -12.48 -21.25
CA ARG A 88 -13.77 -11.67 -20.84
C ARG A 88 -13.35 -10.41 -20.10
N ILE A 89 -12.45 -10.55 -19.14
CA ILE A 89 -11.95 -9.40 -18.35
C ILE A 89 -11.26 -8.38 -19.28
N ARG A 90 -10.41 -8.84 -20.20
CA ARG A 90 -9.72 -7.95 -21.16
C ARG A 90 -10.66 -7.33 -22.19
N ALA A 91 -11.73 -8.01 -22.54
CA ALA A 91 -12.74 -7.45 -23.44
C ALA A 91 -13.47 -6.26 -22.80
N VAL A 92 -13.70 -6.31 -21.49
CA VAL A 92 -14.33 -5.22 -20.71
C VAL A 92 -13.34 -4.06 -20.49
N ASN A 93 -12.10 -4.38 -20.11
CA ASN A 93 -11.05 -3.39 -19.90
C ASN A 93 -9.73 -3.84 -20.55
N PRO A 94 -9.44 -3.41 -21.78
CA PRO A 94 -8.20 -3.78 -22.47
C PRO A 94 -6.92 -3.28 -21.80
N ARG A 95 -7.03 -2.33 -20.88
CA ARG A 95 -5.88 -1.76 -20.14
C ARG A 95 -5.60 -2.47 -18.81
N ILE A 96 -6.49 -3.35 -18.36
CA ILE A 96 -6.31 -4.04 -17.08
C ILE A 96 -5.10 -4.96 -17.14
N SER A 97 -4.25 -4.89 -16.13
CA SER A 97 -3.13 -5.81 -15.95
C SER A 97 -3.57 -6.99 -15.08
N LEU A 98 -3.38 -8.20 -15.60
CA LEU A 98 -3.65 -9.44 -14.86
C LEU A 98 -2.34 -9.96 -14.26
N ILE A 99 -2.29 -10.02 -12.94
CA ILE A 99 -1.07 -10.29 -12.17
C ILE A 99 -1.25 -11.59 -11.38
N LEU A 100 -0.25 -12.47 -11.43
CA LEU A 100 -0.17 -13.65 -10.58
C LEU A 100 0.53 -13.29 -9.25
N SER A 101 -0.15 -13.43 -8.13
CA SER A 101 0.49 -13.35 -6.81
C SER A 101 0.91 -14.73 -6.33
N ILE A 102 2.14 -14.83 -5.82
CA ILE A 102 2.72 -16.08 -5.32
C ILE A 102 3.10 -15.89 -3.86
N GLY A 103 2.63 -16.78 -2.99
CA GLY A 103 2.97 -16.74 -1.57
C GLY A 103 1.77 -16.64 -0.65
N GLY A 104 1.67 -15.51 0.05
CA GLY A 104 0.64 -15.22 1.06
C GLY A 104 1.13 -15.32 2.49
N GLY A 105 0.35 -14.78 3.42
CA GLY A 105 0.70 -14.55 4.82
C GLY A 105 0.60 -15.74 5.75
N ASN A 106 0.89 -16.97 5.31
CA ASN A 106 0.88 -18.14 6.15
C ASN A 106 2.26 -18.81 6.26
N ASP A 107 2.46 -19.60 7.31
CA ASP A 107 3.75 -20.26 7.60
C ASP A 107 4.22 -21.21 6.48
N ALA A 108 3.30 -21.88 5.81
CA ALA A 108 3.64 -22.77 4.70
C ALA A 108 4.20 -21.97 3.51
N ALA A 109 3.54 -20.90 3.10
CA ALA A 109 4.01 -20.04 2.01
C ALA A 109 5.37 -19.40 2.32
N ARG A 110 5.56 -18.92 3.55
CA ARG A 110 6.86 -18.41 4.00
C ARG A 110 7.95 -19.48 3.92
N SER A 111 7.67 -20.69 4.42
CA SER A 111 8.63 -21.80 4.39
C SER A 111 8.98 -22.22 2.96
N GLU A 112 8.03 -22.18 2.03
CA GLU A 112 8.26 -22.43 0.60
C GLU A 112 9.26 -21.42 0.01
N PHE A 113 9.07 -20.13 0.27
CA PHE A 113 10.02 -19.09 -0.16
C PHE A 113 11.39 -19.28 0.50
N ASP A 114 11.42 -19.51 1.82
CA ASP A 114 12.66 -19.71 2.57
C ASP A 114 13.47 -20.89 2.03
N ALA A 115 12.82 -21.94 1.58
CA ALA A 115 13.47 -23.09 0.97
C ALA A 115 13.94 -22.79 -0.46
N MET A 116 13.07 -22.19 -1.28
CA MET A 116 13.32 -21.93 -2.69
C MET A 116 14.49 -20.96 -2.91
N VAL A 117 14.62 -19.90 -2.12
CA VAL A 117 15.63 -18.86 -2.37
C VAL A 117 17.07 -19.31 -2.06
N ARG A 118 17.27 -20.33 -1.23
CA ARG A 118 18.59 -20.74 -0.72
C ARG A 118 19.55 -21.27 -1.79
N GLN A 119 19.02 -21.89 -2.84
CA GLN A 119 19.83 -22.54 -3.87
C GLN A 119 19.55 -21.93 -5.24
N ALA A 120 20.61 -21.76 -6.02
CA ALA A 120 20.50 -21.26 -7.39
C ALA A 120 19.60 -22.13 -8.27
N SER A 121 19.66 -23.47 -8.09
CA SER A 121 18.84 -24.41 -8.85
C SER A 121 17.34 -24.26 -8.60
N THR A 122 16.93 -24.11 -7.34
CA THR A 122 15.51 -23.91 -6.98
C THR A 122 15.03 -22.52 -7.38
N ARG A 123 15.86 -21.47 -7.27
CA ARG A 123 15.54 -20.14 -7.82
C ARG A 123 15.37 -20.17 -9.34
N GLN A 124 16.24 -20.88 -10.07
CA GLN A 124 16.10 -21.04 -11.53
C GLN A 124 14.82 -21.77 -11.90
N ALA A 125 14.45 -22.84 -11.16
CA ALA A 125 13.20 -23.55 -11.36
C ALA A 125 11.99 -22.63 -11.12
N PHE A 126 12.02 -21.82 -10.07
CA PHE A 126 11.01 -20.79 -9.78
C PHE A 126 10.88 -19.81 -10.93
N VAL A 127 11.98 -19.15 -11.30
CA VAL A 127 12.02 -18.12 -12.33
C VAL A 127 11.55 -18.65 -13.69
N SER A 128 11.98 -19.87 -14.08
CA SER A 128 11.54 -20.51 -15.32
C SER A 128 10.05 -20.79 -15.32
N SER A 129 9.53 -21.36 -14.22
CA SER A 129 8.10 -21.66 -14.10
C SER A 129 7.22 -20.43 -14.03
N VAL A 130 7.68 -19.33 -13.40
CA VAL A 130 6.98 -18.03 -13.47
C VAL A 130 6.90 -17.54 -14.92
N LYS A 131 8.03 -17.54 -15.63
CA LYS A 131 8.05 -17.15 -17.05
C LYS A 131 7.09 -17.99 -17.88
N GLU A 132 7.09 -19.30 -17.70
CA GLU A 132 6.18 -20.23 -18.38
C GLU A 132 4.70 -19.88 -18.08
N ALA A 133 4.35 -19.64 -16.80
CA ALA A 133 3.00 -19.27 -16.40
C ALA A 133 2.55 -17.95 -17.02
N LEU A 134 3.42 -16.91 -16.99
CA LEU A 134 3.13 -15.61 -17.61
C LEU A 134 2.86 -15.73 -19.12
N GLN A 135 3.60 -16.59 -19.81
CA GLN A 135 3.43 -16.82 -21.26
C GLN A 135 2.18 -17.67 -21.56
N ALA A 136 2.02 -18.78 -20.86
CA ALA A 136 0.93 -19.73 -21.10
C ALA A 136 -0.45 -19.12 -20.85
N HIS A 137 -0.58 -18.25 -19.85
CA HIS A 137 -1.84 -17.60 -19.48
C HIS A 137 -1.88 -16.13 -19.89
N GLN A 138 -0.90 -15.64 -20.66
CA GLN A 138 -0.82 -14.25 -21.13
C GLN A 138 -0.95 -13.23 -19.99
N LEU A 139 -0.34 -13.50 -18.83
CA LEU A 139 -0.38 -12.60 -17.67
C LEU A 139 0.58 -11.43 -17.86
N ASP A 140 0.24 -10.30 -17.26
CA ASP A 140 0.96 -9.04 -17.42
C ASP A 140 2.05 -8.83 -16.36
N GLY A 141 2.09 -9.70 -15.36
CA GLY A 141 3.12 -9.62 -14.32
C GLY A 141 2.96 -10.62 -13.20
N VAL A 142 3.90 -10.55 -12.27
CA VAL A 142 3.96 -11.37 -11.07
C VAL A 142 4.12 -10.47 -9.84
N ASP A 143 3.49 -10.88 -8.76
CA ASP A 143 3.58 -10.27 -7.45
C ASP A 143 4.21 -11.27 -6.48
N ILE A 144 5.26 -10.85 -5.79
CA ILE A 144 5.99 -11.66 -4.80
C ILE A 144 5.46 -11.32 -3.41
N ASP A 145 4.60 -12.19 -2.90
CA ASP A 145 3.99 -12.05 -1.58
C ASP A 145 4.67 -12.95 -0.56
N TRP A 146 5.95 -12.66 -0.31
CA TRP A 146 6.76 -13.35 0.69
C TRP A 146 6.71 -12.61 2.03
N GLU A 147 6.02 -13.16 3.00
CA GLU A 147 5.81 -12.53 4.31
C GLU A 147 6.60 -13.24 5.42
N PHE A 148 7.81 -12.84 5.77
CA PHE A 148 8.62 -11.77 5.18
C PHE A 148 10.06 -12.25 5.05
N PRO A 149 10.82 -11.81 4.04
CA PRO A 149 12.25 -12.09 3.97
C PRO A 149 12.97 -11.46 5.16
N LYS A 150 13.89 -12.23 5.78
CA LYS A 150 14.69 -11.76 6.91
C LYS A 150 15.89 -10.94 6.44
N GLY A 151 16.48 -10.15 7.34
CA GLY A 151 17.71 -9.41 7.04
C GLY A 151 18.85 -10.32 6.53
N SER A 152 18.95 -11.55 7.05
CA SER A 152 19.93 -12.55 6.58
C SER A 152 19.64 -13.10 5.18
N GLN A 153 18.45 -12.89 4.63
CA GLN A 153 18.02 -13.38 3.31
C GLN A 153 18.06 -12.29 2.22
N GLN A 154 18.57 -11.09 2.53
CA GLN A 154 18.57 -9.97 1.57
C GLN A 154 19.38 -10.29 0.31
N ALA A 155 20.51 -10.99 0.42
CA ALA A 155 21.30 -11.39 -0.74
C ALA A 155 20.53 -12.37 -1.65
N ASP A 156 19.78 -13.30 -1.07
CA ASP A 156 18.95 -14.26 -1.80
C ASP A 156 17.76 -13.56 -2.46
N LEU A 157 17.12 -12.60 -1.78
CA LEU A 157 16.05 -11.77 -2.33
C LEU A 157 16.54 -10.96 -3.54
N ILE A 158 17.69 -10.30 -3.42
CA ILE A 158 18.29 -9.53 -4.53
C ILE A 158 18.58 -10.45 -5.72
N ALA A 159 19.14 -11.65 -5.47
CA ALA A 159 19.40 -12.64 -6.51
C ALA A 159 18.11 -13.08 -7.21
N LEU A 160 17.07 -13.41 -6.44
CA LEU A 160 15.76 -13.80 -6.96
C LEU A 160 15.16 -12.74 -7.85
N LEU A 161 15.09 -11.48 -7.38
CA LEU A 161 14.47 -10.39 -8.14
C LEU A 161 15.25 -10.05 -9.42
N ARG A 162 16.57 -10.08 -9.37
CA ARG A 162 17.44 -9.91 -10.55
C ARG A 162 17.24 -11.02 -11.58
N GLU A 163 17.26 -12.28 -11.13
CA GLU A 163 17.07 -13.46 -11.99
C GLU A 163 15.67 -13.44 -12.62
N LEU A 164 14.64 -13.11 -11.83
CA LEU A 164 13.25 -13.00 -12.29
C LEU A 164 13.09 -11.90 -13.35
N ARG A 165 13.63 -10.69 -13.09
CA ARG A 165 13.61 -9.58 -14.04
C ARG A 165 14.31 -9.95 -15.34
N THR A 166 15.49 -10.55 -15.27
CA THR A 166 16.26 -10.96 -16.44
C THR A 166 15.50 -11.97 -17.29
N ALA A 167 14.96 -13.02 -16.67
CA ALA A 167 14.31 -14.11 -17.39
C ALA A 167 12.95 -13.71 -17.99
N THR A 168 12.21 -12.79 -17.35
CA THR A 168 10.88 -12.39 -17.83
C THR A 168 10.93 -11.27 -18.87
N THR A 169 12.03 -10.50 -18.92
CA THR A 169 12.21 -9.44 -19.91
C THR A 169 12.77 -10.04 -21.20
N THR A 170 11.90 -10.37 -22.14
CA THR A 170 12.29 -11.01 -23.41
C THR A 170 11.45 -10.48 -24.57
N GLY A 171 12.04 -10.38 -25.77
CA GLY A 171 11.31 -10.05 -26.99
C GLY A 171 10.60 -8.70 -26.97
N GLY A 172 11.13 -7.70 -26.25
CA GLY A 172 10.50 -6.39 -26.07
C GLY A 172 9.36 -6.37 -25.03
N ARG A 173 9.01 -7.49 -24.44
CA ARG A 173 8.03 -7.58 -23.36
C ARG A 173 8.74 -7.48 -22.00
N LYS A 174 8.23 -6.61 -21.14
CA LYS A 174 8.70 -6.42 -19.75
C LYS A 174 7.51 -6.58 -18.80
N PRO A 175 7.19 -7.80 -18.34
CA PRO A 175 6.14 -8.01 -17.38
C PRO A 175 6.38 -7.25 -16.08
N SER A 176 5.31 -6.78 -15.43
CA SER A 176 5.39 -6.11 -14.14
C SER A 176 5.86 -7.08 -13.06
N ILE A 177 6.75 -6.62 -12.20
CA ILE A 177 7.16 -7.33 -10.97
C ILE A 177 6.85 -6.42 -9.79
N SER A 178 5.99 -6.88 -8.89
CA SER A 178 5.72 -6.23 -7.61
C SER A 178 6.13 -7.12 -6.44
N MET A 179 6.30 -6.50 -5.29
CA MET A 179 6.58 -7.18 -4.03
C MET A 179 5.81 -6.51 -2.91
N THR A 180 5.25 -7.32 -2.02
CA THR A 180 4.64 -6.84 -0.78
C THR A 180 5.69 -6.62 0.31
N GLY A 181 5.36 -5.79 1.31
CA GLY A 181 6.19 -5.59 2.47
C GLY A 181 5.41 -5.14 3.70
N ALA A 182 5.95 -5.45 4.88
CA ALA A 182 5.34 -5.09 6.14
C ALA A 182 5.39 -3.57 6.38
N PRO A 183 4.36 -2.98 7.02
CA PRO A 183 4.34 -1.55 7.32
C PRO A 183 5.26 -1.14 8.48
N ALA A 184 5.87 -2.11 9.17
CA ALA A 184 6.62 -1.89 10.38
C ALA A 184 8.03 -1.35 10.11
N LYS A 185 8.53 -0.49 11.02
CA LYS A 185 9.86 0.10 10.96
C LYS A 185 10.97 -0.95 10.84
N TRP A 186 10.91 -2.03 11.63
CA TRP A 186 11.91 -3.10 11.61
C TRP A 186 12.08 -3.74 10.22
N TYR A 187 10.98 -3.82 9.46
CA TYR A 187 11.03 -4.36 8.10
C TYR A 187 11.79 -3.42 7.16
N ALA A 188 11.50 -2.14 7.21
CA ALA A 188 12.23 -1.16 6.40
C ALA A 188 13.72 -1.12 6.75
N GLU A 189 14.08 -1.19 8.04
CA GLU A 189 15.47 -1.17 8.53
C GLU A 189 16.31 -2.35 8.04
N GLN A 190 15.72 -3.52 7.86
CA GLN A 190 16.46 -4.71 7.41
C GLN A 190 16.47 -4.91 5.89
N ASN A 191 15.67 -4.13 5.14
CA ASN A 191 15.55 -4.26 3.69
C ASN A 191 16.50 -3.32 2.96
N LYS A 192 17.12 -3.83 1.91
CA LYS A 192 18.07 -3.10 1.06
C LYS A 192 17.39 -2.58 -0.20
N PHE A 193 16.36 -1.76 -0.04
CA PHE A 193 15.55 -1.26 -1.15
C PHE A 193 16.39 -0.68 -2.29
N ALA A 194 17.38 0.13 -1.99
CA ALA A 194 18.24 0.75 -2.99
C ALA A 194 19.02 -0.25 -3.87
N GLU A 195 19.25 -1.49 -3.36
CA GLU A 195 19.97 -2.51 -4.13
C GLU A 195 19.04 -3.28 -5.08
N TYR A 196 17.75 -3.47 -4.73
CA TYR A 196 16.85 -4.30 -5.52
C TYR A 196 15.67 -3.56 -6.18
N GLU A 197 15.42 -2.28 -5.83
CA GLU A 197 14.29 -1.53 -6.38
C GLU A 197 14.29 -1.48 -7.92
N GLN A 198 15.47 -1.49 -8.54
CA GLN A 198 15.62 -1.48 -9.99
C GLN A 198 14.99 -2.68 -10.70
N TYR A 199 14.81 -3.79 -9.98
CA TYR A 199 14.18 -5.01 -10.50
C TYR A 199 12.67 -5.02 -10.31
N LEU A 200 12.13 -4.09 -9.52
CA LEU A 200 10.71 -3.96 -9.21
C LEU A 200 10.08 -2.80 -9.96
N ASP A 201 8.82 -2.97 -10.32
CA ASP A 201 7.97 -1.88 -10.82
C ASP A 201 7.14 -1.26 -9.70
N GLN A 202 6.80 -2.02 -8.68
CA GLN A 202 6.01 -1.57 -7.51
C GLN A 202 6.47 -2.25 -6.24
N ILE A 203 6.37 -1.50 -5.14
CA ILE A 203 6.59 -1.96 -3.76
C ILE A 203 5.29 -1.67 -3.00
N ALA A 204 4.56 -2.73 -2.68
CA ALA A 204 3.26 -2.65 -2.05
C ALA A 204 3.40 -2.73 -0.52
N ILE A 205 3.28 -1.62 0.18
CA ILE A 205 3.30 -1.61 1.63
C ILE A 205 1.92 -2.02 2.15
N MET A 206 1.83 -3.12 2.86
CA MET A 206 0.60 -3.63 3.44
C MET A 206 0.20 -2.80 4.67
N THR A 207 -0.20 -1.54 4.46
CA THR A 207 -0.57 -0.58 5.51
C THR A 207 -1.95 -0.90 6.10
N TYR A 208 -2.10 -2.14 6.50
CA TYR A 208 -3.18 -2.70 7.29
C TYR A 208 -2.60 -3.74 8.25
N ASP A 209 -3.41 -4.27 9.14
CA ASP A 209 -2.97 -5.15 10.23
C ASP A 209 -1.90 -4.50 11.14
N MET A 210 -1.86 -3.18 11.18
CA MET A 210 -0.91 -2.41 11.98
C MET A 210 -1.22 -2.43 13.48
N ARG A 211 -2.35 -3.02 13.88
CA ARG A 211 -2.78 -3.24 15.27
C ARG A 211 -3.21 -4.68 15.46
N GLY A 212 -2.95 -5.22 16.65
CA GLY A 212 -3.33 -6.57 17.01
C GLY A 212 -2.22 -7.62 16.93
N PHE A 213 -0.98 -7.18 16.64
CA PHE A 213 0.18 -8.07 16.55
C PHE A 213 1.34 -7.61 17.45
N GLY A 214 2.12 -8.55 17.96
CA GLY A 214 3.29 -8.26 18.77
C GLY A 214 3.00 -7.27 19.90
N SER A 215 3.81 -6.23 20.03
CA SER A 215 3.63 -5.14 20.98
C SER A 215 2.43 -4.22 20.68
N PHE A 216 1.84 -4.31 19.50
CA PHE A 216 0.70 -3.49 19.07
C PHE A 216 -0.67 -4.08 19.46
N LYS A 217 -0.72 -4.87 20.53
CA LYS A 217 -1.93 -5.48 21.11
C LYS A 217 -2.46 -4.79 22.33
N THR A 218 -1.70 -3.88 22.93
CA THR A 218 -1.99 -3.35 24.27
C THR A 218 -3.13 -2.33 24.31
N HIS A 219 -3.38 -1.67 23.18
CA HIS A 219 -4.40 -0.62 23.05
C HIS A 219 -5.23 -0.82 21.78
N ALA A 220 -6.52 -0.56 21.88
CA ALA A 220 -7.41 -0.48 20.70
C ALA A 220 -7.01 0.72 19.84
N GLY A 221 -7.06 0.55 18.53
CA GLY A 221 -6.72 1.60 17.58
C GLY A 221 -6.87 1.14 16.13
N HIS A 222 -6.47 2.00 15.20
CA HIS A 222 -6.65 1.75 13.78
C HIS A 222 -5.66 0.72 13.25
N HIS A 223 -6.16 -0.35 12.67
CA HIS A 223 -5.29 -1.31 11.98
C HIS A 223 -4.87 -0.85 10.59
N ALA A 224 -5.56 0.15 10.04
CA ALA A 224 -5.32 0.68 8.69
C ALA A 224 -5.37 2.22 8.64
N GLY A 225 -5.01 2.90 9.74
CA GLY A 225 -5.00 4.36 9.82
C GLY A 225 -4.01 5.02 8.86
N LEU A 226 -4.37 6.19 8.33
CA LEU A 226 -3.50 6.95 7.42
C LEU A 226 -2.39 7.67 8.20
N TYR A 227 -2.70 8.26 9.33
CA TYR A 227 -1.76 8.96 10.21
C TYR A 227 -1.81 8.41 11.64
N THR A 228 -0.76 8.62 12.39
CA THR A 228 -0.73 8.37 13.83
C THR A 228 -1.28 9.60 14.55
N ALA A 229 -2.34 9.42 15.35
CA ALA A 229 -2.88 10.49 16.18
C ALA A 229 -1.89 10.88 17.29
N PRO A 230 -1.85 12.16 17.73
CA PRO A 230 -0.91 12.62 18.76
C PRO A 230 -1.06 11.93 20.12
N ASP A 231 -2.25 11.46 20.44
CA ASP A 231 -2.59 10.74 21.67
C ASP A 231 -2.53 9.20 21.53
N ASP A 232 -2.14 8.70 20.36
CA ASP A 232 -1.94 7.27 20.14
C ASP A 232 -0.63 6.81 20.76
N PRO A 233 -0.65 5.87 21.73
CA PRO A 233 0.58 5.39 22.38
C PRO A 233 1.48 4.56 21.46
N LEU A 234 1.00 4.21 20.25
CA LEU A 234 1.68 3.31 19.33
C LEU A 234 1.80 3.95 17.95
N ASP A 235 3.02 4.27 17.53
CA ASP A 235 3.28 4.85 16.20
C ASP A 235 3.22 3.79 15.10
N GLN A 236 2.03 3.61 14.52
CA GLN A 236 1.78 2.73 13.38
C GLN A 236 0.71 3.35 12.47
N SER A 237 1.13 3.76 11.28
CA SER A 237 0.25 4.35 10.27
C SER A 237 0.78 4.15 8.86
N ALA A 238 -0.04 4.37 7.85
CA ALA A 238 0.41 4.33 6.45
C ALA A 238 1.50 5.39 6.20
N ASN A 239 1.34 6.59 6.77
CA ASN A 239 2.32 7.66 6.63
C ASN A 239 3.67 7.29 7.26
N SER A 240 3.69 6.76 8.48
CA SER A 240 4.94 6.35 9.13
C SER A 240 5.63 5.22 8.35
N ALA A 241 4.87 4.27 7.81
CA ALA A 241 5.40 3.21 6.97
C ALA A 241 6.07 3.76 5.70
N VAL A 242 5.40 4.67 4.97
CA VAL A 242 5.98 5.33 3.78
C VAL A 242 7.28 6.04 4.12
N GLN A 243 7.31 6.80 5.23
CA GLN A 243 8.51 7.50 5.67
C GLN A 243 9.66 6.53 6.00
N HIS A 244 9.38 5.40 6.63
CA HIS A 244 10.40 4.37 6.90
C HIS A 244 10.98 3.79 5.62
N TYR A 245 10.14 3.47 4.63
CA TYR A 245 10.60 2.93 3.35
C TYR A 245 11.45 3.95 2.59
N GLN A 246 11.03 5.21 2.53
CA GLN A 246 11.78 6.29 1.89
C GLN A 246 13.14 6.51 2.55
N ALA A 247 13.19 6.52 3.89
CA ALA A 247 14.42 6.69 4.65
C ALA A 247 15.45 5.57 4.39
N HIS A 248 14.98 4.39 3.94
CA HIS A 248 15.83 3.23 3.63
C HIS A 248 16.01 3.00 2.11
N GLY A 249 15.72 4.02 1.29
CA GLY A 249 16.08 4.03 -0.13
C GLY A 249 15.02 3.47 -1.08
N ALA A 250 13.78 3.25 -0.62
CA ALA A 250 12.70 2.91 -1.53
C ALA A 250 12.24 4.14 -2.32
N PRO A 251 12.17 4.09 -3.66
CA PRO A 251 11.77 5.24 -4.45
C PRO A 251 10.28 5.50 -4.33
N THR A 252 9.93 6.74 -4.03
CA THR A 252 8.54 7.18 -3.77
C THR A 252 7.56 6.78 -4.87
N ASN A 253 7.95 6.93 -6.12
CA ASN A 253 7.12 6.64 -7.29
C ASN A 253 6.88 5.15 -7.56
N LYS A 254 7.47 4.26 -6.76
CA LYS A 254 7.18 2.81 -6.77
C LYS A 254 6.40 2.35 -5.55
N LEU A 255 6.21 3.21 -4.54
CA LEU A 255 5.49 2.86 -3.33
C LEU A 255 3.99 2.90 -3.53
N MET A 256 3.31 1.90 -2.97
CA MET A 256 1.85 1.84 -2.85
C MET A 256 1.48 1.64 -1.40
N ILE A 257 0.37 2.25 -0.96
CA ILE A 257 -0.20 2.01 0.38
C ILE A 257 -1.40 1.08 0.31
N GLY A 258 -1.77 0.48 1.44
CA GLY A 258 -2.84 -0.51 1.52
C GLY A 258 -4.17 0.06 2.00
N ALA A 259 -5.24 -0.55 1.50
CA ALA A 259 -6.60 -0.38 1.95
C ALA A 259 -7.19 -1.73 2.35
N ALA A 260 -7.84 -1.78 3.52
CA ALA A 260 -8.39 -3.00 4.08
C ALA A 260 -9.92 -3.04 3.91
N TRP A 261 -10.42 -4.02 3.13
CA TRP A 261 -11.87 -4.22 3.01
C TRP A 261 -12.37 -5.30 3.97
N TYR A 262 -11.81 -5.27 5.17
CA TYR A 262 -12.12 -6.12 6.32
C TYR A 262 -11.83 -5.36 7.61
N SER A 263 -12.20 -5.94 8.73
CA SER A 263 -12.07 -5.32 10.04
C SER A 263 -11.29 -6.15 11.04
N ARG A 264 -10.75 -5.46 12.05
CA ARG A 264 -10.17 -6.06 13.24
C ARG A 264 -10.92 -5.62 14.49
N ARG A 265 -11.05 -6.53 15.45
CA ARG A 265 -11.84 -6.34 16.67
C ARG A 265 -10.96 -6.36 17.92
N PHE A 266 -11.32 -5.50 18.86
CA PHE A 266 -10.74 -5.43 20.19
C PHE A 266 -11.89 -5.55 21.20
N THR A 267 -11.74 -6.46 22.17
CA THR A 267 -12.74 -6.73 23.21
C THR A 267 -12.26 -6.24 24.57
N SER A 268 -13.19 -6.09 25.51
CA SER A 268 -12.89 -5.57 26.87
C SER A 268 -12.23 -4.19 26.84
N VAL A 269 -12.70 -3.33 25.95
CA VAL A 269 -12.18 -1.96 25.76
C VAL A 269 -13.01 -0.96 26.56
N PRO A 270 -12.44 -0.13 27.45
CA PRO A 270 -13.18 0.90 28.18
C PRO A 270 -13.87 1.91 27.25
N GLY A 271 -15.01 2.47 27.71
CA GLY A 271 -15.80 3.40 26.91
C GLY A 271 -15.26 4.82 26.80
N VAL A 272 -14.16 5.14 27.46
CA VAL A 272 -13.51 6.45 27.35
C VAL A 272 -13.12 6.69 25.89
N ASN A 273 -13.41 7.87 25.35
CA ASN A 273 -13.19 8.23 23.95
C ASN A 273 -13.74 7.15 22.98
N HIS A 274 -14.89 6.56 23.30
CA HIS A 274 -15.50 5.47 22.55
C HIS A 274 -14.52 4.32 22.23
N GLY A 275 -13.64 4.01 23.18
CA GLY A 275 -12.66 2.94 23.09
C GLY A 275 -11.37 3.28 22.32
N LEU A 276 -11.31 4.41 21.62
CA LEU A 276 -10.14 4.78 20.82
C LEU A 276 -8.94 5.01 21.73
N HIS A 277 -7.82 4.35 21.41
CA HIS A 277 -6.54 4.36 22.13
C HIS A 277 -6.62 3.86 23.61
N GLN A 278 -7.70 3.18 23.95
CA GLN A 278 -7.89 2.65 25.30
C GLN A 278 -7.18 1.30 25.48
N PRO A 279 -6.70 1.00 26.71
CA PRO A 279 -6.12 -0.30 27.02
C PRO A 279 -7.10 -1.44 26.70
N VAL A 280 -6.58 -2.55 26.19
CA VAL A 280 -7.37 -3.76 25.91
C VAL A 280 -7.28 -4.71 27.10
N GLY A 281 -8.44 -5.17 27.61
CA GLY A 281 -8.48 -6.09 28.74
C GLY A 281 -8.05 -7.52 28.40
N ASP A 282 -8.24 -7.95 27.14
CA ASP A 282 -7.82 -9.27 26.65
C ASP A 282 -6.86 -9.12 25.47
N THR A 283 -5.55 -9.10 25.77
CA THR A 283 -4.51 -8.97 24.74
C THR A 283 -4.33 -10.21 23.88
N GLN A 284 -4.88 -11.38 24.28
CA GLN A 284 -4.78 -12.59 23.46
C GLN A 284 -5.67 -12.51 22.22
N LYS A 285 -6.82 -11.83 22.35
CA LYS A 285 -7.79 -11.62 21.26
C LYS A 285 -7.74 -10.20 20.67
N ALA A 286 -6.82 -9.38 21.12
CA ALA A 286 -6.72 -8.00 20.68
C ALA A 286 -6.37 -7.92 19.20
N GLY A 287 -7.19 -7.23 18.42
CA GLY A 287 -6.98 -7.02 16.99
C GLY A 287 -7.16 -8.28 16.14
N GLU A 288 -7.93 -9.28 16.64
CA GLU A 288 -8.28 -10.43 15.81
C GLU A 288 -9.02 -10.00 14.53
N TYR A 289 -8.86 -10.79 13.46
CA TYR A 289 -9.73 -10.64 12.29
C TYR A 289 -11.19 -10.76 12.72
N HIS A 290 -12.03 -9.84 12.24
CA HIS A 290 -13.41 -9.84 12.63
C HIS A 290 -14.33 -10.23 11.46
N THR A 291 -14.43 -9.38 10.44
CA THR A 291 -15.29 -9.68 9.28
C THR A 291 -14.95 -8.79 8.08
N THR A 292 -15.51 -9.14 6.93
CA THR A 292 -15.42 -8.38 5.69
C THR A 292 -16.29 -7.11 5.72
N TYR A 293 -15.97 -6.12 4.88
CA TYR A 293 -16.67 -4.84 4.84
C TYR A 293 -18.16 -4.99 4.50
N ASP A 294 -18.53 -5.90 3.59
CA ASP A 294 -19.92 -6.16 3.23
C ASP A 294 -20.76 -6.61 4.42
N ARG A 295 -20.20 -7.41 5.32
CA ARG A 295 -20.87 -7.80 6.56
C ARG A 295 -20.91 -6.65 7.56
N LEU A 296 -19.88 -5.79 7.61
CA LEU A 296 -19.93 -4.57 8.43
C LEU A 296 -21.10 -3.67 8.02
N GLU A 297 -21.31 -3.46 6.73
CA GLU A 297 -22.42 -2.66 6.21
C GLU A 297 -23.79 -3.26 6.61
N ARG A 298 -23.94 -4.59 6.47
CA ARG A 298 -25.20 -5.24 6.76
C ARG A 298 -25.54 -5.30 8.25
N GLU A 299 -24.53 -5.52 9.10
CA GLU A 299 -24.77 -5.96 10.49
C GLU A 299 -24.21 -5.03 11.56
N TYR A 300 -23.24 -4.16 11.24
CA TYR A 300 -22.48 -3.45 12.28
C TYR A 300 -22.54 -1.93 12.15
N ILE A 301 -22.36 -1.35 10.97
CA ILE A 301 -22.27 0.11 10.84
C ILE A 301 -23.58 0.78 11.23
N ASN A 302 -23.59 1.42 12.39
CA ASN A 302 -24.77 2.03 13.03
C ASN A 302 -25.93 1.03 13.27
N LYS A 303 -25.60 -0.22 13.57
CA LYS A 303 -26.55 -1.32 13.80
C LYS A 303 -26.12 -2.16 15.01
N ASN A 304 -27.07 -2.89 15.58
CA ASN A 304 -26.84 -3.87 16.65
C ASN A 304 -26.03 -3.31 17.84
N GLY A 305 -26.25 -2.04 18.20
CA GLY A 305 -25.57 -1.37 19.30
C GLY A 305 -24.20 -0.81 18.98
N TYR A 306 -23.73 -0.94 17.74
CA TYR A 306 -22.50 -0.29 17.28
C TYR A 306 -22.81 1.08 16.69
N THR A 307 -21.97 2.06 17.01
CA THR A 307 -22.01 3.40 16.45
C THR A 307 -20.71 3.67 15.69
N ARG A 308 -20.85 4.23 14.47
CA ARG A 308 -19.69 4.70 13.69
C ARG A 308 -19.19 6.02 14.25
N TYR A 309 -17.89 6.08 14.45
CA TYR A 309 -17.13 7.28 14.78
C TYR A 309 -16.09 7.53 13.72
N TRP A 310 -15.61 8.77 13.66
CA TRP A 310 -14.52 9.19 12.79
C TRP A 310 -13.38 9.75 13.63
N ASP A 311 -12.16 9.28 13.39
CA ASP A 311 -10.94 9.86 13.92
C ASP A 311 -10.30 10.75 12.87
N ASP A 312 -10.47 12.06 13.03
CA ASP A 312 -9.94 13.02 12.05
C ASP A 312 -8.41 13.08 12.06
N ALA A 313 -7.76 12.80 13.18
CA ALA A 313 -6.31 12.77 13.27
C ALA A 313 -5.71 11.63 12.43
N SER A 314 -6.31 10.44 12.49
CA SER A 314 -5.84 9.26 11.74
C SER A 314 -6.51 9.10 10.38
N LYS A 315 -7.51 9.93 10.04
CA LYS A 315 -8.36 9.81 8.83
C LYS A 315 -8.93 8.40 8.67
N ALA A 316 -9.50 7.89 9.75
CA ALA A 316 -10.00 6.52 9.82
C ALA A 316 -11.33 6.40 10.57
N PRO A 317 -12.27 5.55 10.07
CA PRO A 317 -13.48 5.20 10.78
C PRO A 317 -13.23 4.11 11.82
N TYR A 318 -14.09 4.06 12.83
CA TYR A 318 -14.17 2.93 13.75
C TYR A 318 -15.59 2.76 14.30
N LEU A 319 -15.88 1.58 14.81
CA LEU A 319 -17.12 1.30 15.51
C LEU A 319 -16.83 1.05 16.98
N TYR A 320 -17.76 1.49 17.83
CA TYR A 320 -17.75 1.14 19.24
C TYR A 320 -19.14 0.70 19.70
N ASN A 321 -19.16 -0.38 20.48
CA ASN A 321 -20.35 -0.89 21.17
C ASN A 321 -20.12 -0.80 22.68
N ALA A 322 -20.79 0.13 23.34
CA ALA A 322 -20.60 0.38 24.77
C ALA A 322 -21.07 -0.80 25.65
N ALA A 323 -22.15 -1.46 25.28
CA ALA A 323 -22.69 -2.59 26.04
C ALA A 323 -21.77 -3.82 25.98
N ARG A 324 -21.12 -4.03 24.85
CA ARG A 324 -20.18 -5.14 24.65
C ARG A 324 -18.74 -4.76 25.00
N ARG A 325 -18.45 -3.47 25.12
CA ARG A 325 -17.10 -2.93 25.26
C ARG A 325 -16.20 -3.40 24.11
N GLU A 326 -16.71 -3.33 22.90
CA GLU A 326 -16.02 -3.76 21.68
C GLU A 326 -15.72 -2.57 20.77
N PHE A 327 -14.46 -2.53 20.32
CA PHE A 327 -13.94 -1.58 19.33
C PHE A 327 -13.65 -2.33 18.03
N ILE A 328 -14.09 -1.81 16.89
CA ILE A 328 -13.83 -2.38 15.57
C ILE A 328 -13.15 -1.33 14.68
N SER A 329 -11.96 -1.67 14.20
CA SER A 329 -11.20 -0.87 13.23
C SER A 329 -11.45 -1.37 11.81
N TYR A 330 -11.69 -0.46 10.87
CA TYR A 330 -11.94 -0.80 9.47
C TYR A 330 -11.66 0.39 8.54
N ASP A 331 -11.77 0.19 7.23
CA ASP A 331 -11.77 1.23 6.20
C ASP A 331 -13.15 1.38 5.57
N ASP A 332 -13.53 2.58 5.17
CA ASP A 332 -14.75 2.87 4.40
C ASP A 332 -14.50 3.87 3.25
N ALA A 333 -15.57 4.30 2.58
CA ALA A 333 -15.44 5.22 1.45
C ALA A 333 -14.80 6.57 1.85
N GLU A 334 -15.01 7.04 3.09
CA GLU A 334 -14.40 8.27 3.58
C GLU A 334 -12.89 8.10 3.76
N SER A 335 -12.42 7.02 4.40
CA SER A 335 -10.98 6.75 4.52
C SER A 335 -10.33 6.47 3.15
N MET A 336 -11.04 5.83 2.21
CA MET A 336 -10.57 5.66 0.84
C MET A 336 -10.26 6.99 0.15
N LYS A 337 -11.12 8.01 0.35
CA LYS A 337 -10.87 9.35 -0.18
C LYS A 337 -9.53 9.91 0.32
N TYR A 338 -9.32 9.91 1.63
CA TYR A 338 -8.08 10.46 2.20
C TYR A 338 -6.82 9.67 1.83
N LYS A 339 -6.91 8.35 1.74
CA LYS A 339 -5.80 7.50 1.25
C LYS A 339 -5.46 7.81 -0.20
N ALA A 340 -6.46 7.98 -1.05
CA ALA A 340 -6.26 8.33 -2.45
C ALA A 340 -5.67 9.75 -2.62
N GLU A 341 -6.16 10.73 -1.86
CA GLU A 341 -5.59 12.08 -1.81
C GLU A 341 -4.13 12.08 -1.34
N TYR A 342 -3.80 11.26 -0.32
CA TYR A 342 -2.44 11.07 0.16
C TYR A 342 -1.52 10.53 -0.95
N VAL A 343 -1.98 9.53 -1.69
CA VAL A 343 -1.22 8.96 -2.83
C VAL A 343 -0.87 10.04 -3.86
N GLN A 344 -1.82 10.92 -4.20
CA GLN A 344 -1.58 12.02 -5.13
C GLN A 344 -0.62 13.07 -4.55
N GLN A 345 -0.86 13.52 -3.32
CA GLN A 345 -0.08 14.57 -2.66
C GLN A 345 1.38 14.17 -2.44
N HIS A 346 1.62 12.90 -2.16
CA HIS A 346 2.97 12.36 -1.90
C HIS A 346 3.61 11.71 -3.12
N ASN A 347 2.99 11.81 -4.31
CA ASN A 347 3.50 11.21 -5.55
C ASN A 347 3.77 9.70 -5.46
N LEU A 348 2.98 8.98 -4.66
CA LEU A 348 3.05 7.53 -4.62
C LEU A 348 2.50 6.93 -5.92
N GLN A 349 2.83 5.68 -6.21
CA GLN A 349 2.35 5.01 -7.41
C GLN A 349 0.86 4.71 -7.38
N GLY A 350 0.32 4.34 -6.22
CA GLY A 350 -1.07 3.99 -6.12
C GLY A 350 -1.47 3.36 -4.79
N ILE A 351 -2.53 2.59 -4.87
CA ILE A 351 -3.15 1.89 -3.75
C ILE A 351 -3.29 0.40 -4.05
N ILE A 352 -3.01 -0.45 -3.05
CA ILE A 352 -3.38 -1.87 -3.06
C ILE A 352 -4.61 -2.08 -2.17
N VAL A 353 -5.52 -2.94 -2.60
CA VAL A 353 -6.73 -3.29 -1.86
C VAL A 353 -6.69 -4.77 -1.47
N TRP A 354 -6.77 -5.05 -0.19
CA TRP A 354 -7.01 -6.39 0.35
C TRP A 354 -8.43 -6.45 0.91
N ARG A 355 -9.36 -7.13 0.30
CA ARG A 355 -9.38 -7.73 -1.03
C ARG A 355 -10.77 -7.57 -1.66
N TYR A 356 -10.94 -7.86 -2.93
CA TYR A 356 -12.23 -7.86 -3.60
C TYR A 356 -13.23 -8.78 -2.89
N LEU A 357 -14.40 -8.24 -2.55
CA LEU A 357 -15.42 -8.94 -1.77
C LEU A 357 -16.25 -9.87 -2.65
N SER A 358 -16.71 -10.99 -2.07
CA SER A 358 -17.56 -11.95 -2.76
C SER A 358 -18.92 -11.37 -3.17
N ASN A 359 -19.43 -10.37 -2.41
CA ASN A 359 -20.58 -9.59 -2.82
C ASN A 359 -20.10 -8.38 -3.68
N PRO A 360 -20.31 -8.39 -5.01
CA PRO A 360 -19.82 -7.30 -5.87
C PRO A 360 -20.39 -5.92 -5.49
N GLN A 361 -21.62 -5.83 -5.02
CA GLN A 361 -22.28 -4.55 -4.69
C GLN A 361 -21.56 -3.80 -3.57
N SER A 362 -20.98 -4.51 -2.60
CA SER A 362 -20.25 -3.88 -1.49
C SER A 362 -18.89 -3.34 -1.91
N ASN A 363 -18.34 -3.75 -3.05
CA ASN A 363 -17.12 -3.17 -3.61
C ASN A 363 -17.39 -1.80 -4.24
N ASP A 364 -18.60 -1.52 -4.69
CA ASP A 364 -18.93 -0.39 -5.56
C ASP A 364 -18.57 0.96 -4.94
N ALA A 365 -19.05 1.25 -3.74
CA ALA A 365 -18.81 2.55 -3.07
C ALA A 365 -17.32 2.80 -2.82
N LEU A 366 -16.57 1.76 -2.42
CA LEU A 366 -15.15 1.82 -2.12
C LEU A 366 -14.34 2.05 -3.40
N LEU A 367 -14.60 1.27 -4.47
CA LEU A 367 -13.94 1.42 -5.76
C LEU A 367 -14.24 2.75 -6.41
N ARG A 368 -15.52 3.18 -6.44
CA ARG A 368 -15.89 4.47 -7.03
C ARG A 368 -15.22 5.64 -6.32
N GLN A 369 -15.01 5.53 -5.00
CA GLN A 369 -14.31 6.57 -4.28
C GLN A 369 -12.83 6.65 -4.68
N LEU A 370 -12.16 5.49 -4.83
CA LEU A 370 -10.78 5.44 -5.31
C LEU A 370 -10.68 5.95 -6.76
N ASP A 371 -11.55 5.48 -7.64
CA ASP A 371 -11.59 5.85 -9.06
C ASP A 371 -11.78 7.36 -9.25
N ARG A 372 -12.76 7.95 -8.55
CA ARG A 372 -13.00 9.39 -8.59
C ARG A 372 -11.81 10.22 -8.16
N THR A 373 -11.05 9.75 -7.18
CA THR A 373 -9.92 10.52 -6.66
C THR A 373 -8.66 10.29 -7.50
N LEU A 374 -8.35 9.04 -7.86
CA LEU A 374 -7.08 8.69 -8.51
C LEU A 374 -7.11 8.80 -10.04
N HIS A 375 -8.28 8.69 -10.66
CA HIS A 375 -8.44 8.64 -12.12
C HIS A 375 -9.14 9.84 -12.73
N SER A 376 -9.90 10.61 -11.94
CA SER A 376 -10.46 11.87 -12.45
C SER A 376 -9.35 12.90 -12.48
N GLY A 377 -8.85 13.23 -13.65
CA GLY A 377 -7.98 14.38 -13.89
C GLY A 377 -8.74 15.71 -13.68
N ALA A 378 -9.35 15.87 -12.53
CA ALA A 378 -9.95 17.11 -12.12
C ALA A 378 -8.85 18.00 -11.56
N ALA A 379 -8.48 19.02 -12.33
CA ALA A 379 -7.88 20.23 -11.79
C ALA A 379 -8.84 20.83 -10.74
N THR A 380 -8.78 20.34 -9.52
CA THR A 380 -9.25 21.09 -8.38
C THR A 380 -8.14 22.06 -8.03
N THR A 381 -8.22 23.27 -8.55
CA THR A 381 -7.63 24.45 -7.94
C THR A 381 -8.22 24.58 -6.54
N SER A 382 -7.65 23.86 -5.58
CA SER A 382 -7.88 24.17 -4.18
C SER A 382 -7.05 25.40 -3.85
N THR A 383 -7.70 26.53 -3.71
CA THR A 383 -7.19 27.67 -2.96
C THR A 383 -6.79 27.16 -1.58
N GLN A 384 -5.48 26.97 -1.38
CA GLN A 384 -4.94 26.74 -0.05
C GLN A 384 -5.23 27.96 0.84
N PRO A 385 -5.75 27.77 2.05
CA PRO A 385 -5.56 28.75 3.09
C PRO A 385 -4.09 28.70 3.49
N GLN A 386 -3.38 29.79 3.33
CA GLN A 386 -2.03 29.94 3.90
C GLN A 386 -2.12 29.74 5.41
N SER A 387 -1.65 28.62 5.89
CA SER A 387 -1.41 28.42 7.31
C SER A 387 -0.07 29.03 7.67
N ASN A 388 -0.09 30.09 8.47
CA ASN A 388 1.05 30.61 9.17
C ASN A 388 1.70 29.50 9.98
N GLN A 389 2.93 29.14 9.62
CA GLN A 389 3.77 28.31 10.48
C GLN A 389 4.19 29.09 11.72
N PRO A 390 4.03 28.56 12.93
CA PRO A 390 4.76 29.05 14.08
C PRO A 390 6.21 28.53 14.03
N GLN A 391 7.13 29.45 14.19
CA GLN A 391 8.56 29.16 14.29
C GLN A 391 8.85 28.22 15.46
N ASN A 392 9.59 27.18 15.15
CA ASN A 392 10.07 26.15 16.06
C ASN A 392 11.09 26.75 17.05
N THR A 393 10.73 26.91 18.32
CA THR A 393 11.68 27.07 19.41
C THR A 393 11.94 25.68 20.00
N ALA A 394 13.17 25.23 19.84
CA ALA A 394 13.66 23.96 20.37
C ALA A 394 13.58 23.93 21.90
N LEU A 395 12.98 22.88 22.46
CA LEU A 395 13.13 22.48 23.86
C LEU A 395 13.93 21.18 23.94
N PRO A 396 14.75 21.00 25.00
CA PRO A 396 15.77 19.96 25.02
C PRO A 396 15.23 18.57 25.28
N SER A 397 15.75 17.60 24.53
CA SER A 397 15.50 16.17 24.67
C SER A 397 15.96 15.64 26.04
N LYS A 398 15.03 15.06 26.79
CA LYS A 398 15.38 14.12 27.87
C LYS A 398 15.54 12.72 27.27
N ALA A 399 16.79 12.29 27.17
CA ALA A 399 17.10 10.90 26.83
C ALA A 399 16.62 9.98 27.96
N MET A 400 15.68 9.11 27.65
CA MET A 400 15.34 7.97 28.49
C MET A 400 16.05 6.75 27.90
N HIS A 401 17.08 6.30 28.63
CA HIS A 401 17.73 5.02 28.36
C HIS A 401 16.74 3.88 28.64
N ILE A 402 16.31 3.19 27.60
CA ILE A 402 15.65 1.89 27.71
C ILE A 402 16.69 0.83 27.38
N SER A 403 16.87 -0.08 28.32
CA SER A 403 17.84 -1.17 28.31
C SER A 403 17.63 -2.12 27.13
N GLN A 404 18.73 -2.50 26.48
CA GLN A 404 18.79 -3.39 25.28
C GLN A 404 18.56 -4.90 25.58
N ALA A 405 17.76 -5.26 26.56
CA ALA A 405 17.70 -6.67 27.02
C ALA A 405 16.50 -7.50 26.54
N GLU A 406 15.61 -7.01 25.67
CA GLU A 406 14.40 -7.78 25.27
C GLU A 406 14.14 -7.87 23.76
N GLN A 407 15.18 -7.92 22.93
CA GLN A 407 15.01 -8.00 21.47
C GLN A 407 15.13 -9.43 20.86
N SER A 408 15.08 -10.47 21.65
CA SER A 408 15.15 -11.82 21.09
C SER A 408 14.03 -12.70 21.60
N GLN A 409 12.86 -12.58 21.02
CA GLN A 409 11.80 -13.59 20.86
C GLN A 409 10.45 -12.91 20.57
N THR A 410 10.24 -12.45 19.35
CA THR A 410 8.89 -12.22 18.84
C THR A 410 8.62 -13.24 17.76
N SER A 411 7.88 -14.28 18.15
CA SER A 411 7.16 -15.13 17.20
C SER A 411 6.29 -14.27 16.29
N GLN A 412 6.44 -14.47 14.97
CA GLN A 412 5.66 -13.78 13.95
C GLN A 412 4.17 -14.03 14.15
N PRO A 413 3.32 -13.02 13.97
CA PRO A 413 1.88 -13.21 14.07
C PRO A 413 1.36 -14.00 12.86
N GLN A 414 0.45 -14.90 13.16
CA GLN A 414 -0.26 -15.70 12.16
C GLN A 414 -1.27 -14.82 11.41
N HIS A 415 -1.08 -14.67 10.12
CA HIS A 415 -2.04 -14.05 9.20
C HIS A 415 -3.22 -15.00 8.84
N GLU A 416 -3.19 -16.23 9.35
CA GLU A 416 -4.13 -17.29 8.95
C GLU A 416 -5.62 -16.96 9.13
N ALA A 417 -5.97 -16.14 10.10
CA ALA A 417 -7.39 -15.84 10.36
C ALA A 417 -8.05 -14.96 9.29
N ALA A 418 -7.29 -14.24 8.48
CA ALA A 418 -7.84 -13.38 7.42
C ALA A 418 -8.03 -14.11 6.08
N LEU A 419 -7.48 -15.32 5.94
CA LEU A 419 -7.51 -16.08 4.68
C LEU A 419 -8.65 -17.10 4.60
N ALA A 420 -9.28 -17.44 5.74
CA ALA A 420 -10.29 -18.48 5.84
C ALA A 420 -11.76 -17.98 5.84
N ALA A 421 -12.01 -16.69 5.60
CA ALA A 421 -13.36 -16.14 5.59
C ALA A 421 -13.73 -15.47 4.26
#